data_0760392167194d3eb4c7e39dcca32fa6
#
_entry.id   0760392167194d3eb4c7e39dcca32fa6
#
_cell.length_a   1.000
_cell.length_b   1.000
_cell.length_c   1.000
_cell.angle_alpha   90.00
_cell.angle_beta   90.00
_cell.angle_gamma   90.00
#
_symmetry.space_group_name_H-M   'P 1'
#
loop_
_entity.id
_entity.type
_entity.pdbx_description
1 polymer ?
#
loop_
_entity_poly.entity_id
_entity_poly.type
_entity_poly.pdbx_seq_one_letter_code
_entity_poly.pdbx_strand_id
1 'polypeptide(L)'
;MEITNGKGVPVVYDGVGKDTLDGSIECLAIRGMMVSFGNASGPLSDINVPKVIQPKGLYLVRPSMQQYLSTREELDEASKTIFEKITSGKVKIKIFKEYKLEEVVKAHQDLEGRKILGPAVIVPN
;
A
#
# COMPACT_ATOMS: atom_id res chain seq x y z
N MET A 1 -19.26 2.25 -7.85
CA MET A 1 -19.85 3.53 -8.34
C MET A 1 -21.16 3.88 -7.63
N GLU A 2 -21.87 2.91 -7.07
CA GLU A 2 -23.14 3.10 -6.35
C GLU A 2 -23.05 4.11 -5.19
N ILE A 3 -22.02 3.95 -4.33
CA ILE A 3 -21.77 4.82 -3.15
C ILE A 3 -21.55 6.29 -3.52
N THR A 4 -21.07 6.57 -4.73
CA THR A 4 -20.73 7.93 -5.19
C THR A 4 -21.73 8.48 -6.21
N ASN A 5 -22.89 7.82 -6.40
CA ASN A 5 -23.88 8.17 -7.44
C ASN A 5 -23.23 8.32 -8.83
N GLY A 6 -22.31 7.44 -9.18
CA GLY A 6 -21.62 7.44 -10.47
C GLY A 6 -20.48 8.45 -10.61
N LYS A 7 -20.22 9.30 -9.64
CA LYS A 7 -19.18 10.36 -9.73
C LYS A 7 -17.75 9.83 -9.58
N GLY A 8 -17.58 8.67 -8.93
CA GLY A 8 -16.27 8.14 -8.57
C GLY A 8 -15.66 8.84 -7.33
N VAL A 9 -14.47 8.40 -6.96
CA VAL A 9 -13.72 8.93 -5.80
C VAL A 9 -12.58 9.85 -6.26
N PRO A 10 -12.21 10.85 -5.46
CA PRO A 10 -11.12 11.78 -5.84
C PRO A 10 -9.74 11.12 -5.81
N VAL A 11 -9.54 10.11 -4.96
CA VAL A 11 -8.25 9.42 -4.79
C VAL A 11 -8.47 7.93 -4.62
N VAL A 12 -7.60 7.13 -5.25
CA VAL A 12 -7.46 5.68 -5.03
C VAL A 12 -6.04 5.40 -4.58
N TYR A 13 -5.87 4.69 -3.47
CA TYR A 13 -4.61 4.15 -3.00
C TYR A 13 -4.52 2.67 -3.37
N ASP A 14 -3.58 2.33 -4.24
CA ASP A 14 -3.42 0.97 -4.77
C ASP A 14 -2.06 0.39 -4.37
N GLY A 15 -2.10 -0.67 -3.56
CA GLY A 15 -0.93 -1.43 -3.12
C GLY A 15 -0.74 -2.75 -3.87
N VAL A 16 -1.66 -3.10 -4.78
CA VAL A 16 -1.70 -4.40 -5.47
C VAL A 16 -1.03 -4.32 -6.84
N GLY A 17 -1.35 -3.32 -7.64
CA GLY A 17 -0.68 -3.04 -8.91
C GLY A 17 -1.41 -3.63 -10.11
N LYS A 18 -0.73 -4.52 -10.90
CA LYS A 18 -1.19 -4.99 -12.19
C LYS A 18 -2.65 -5.47 -12.20
N ASP A 19 -3.05 -6.30 -11.26
CA ASP A 19 -4.36 -6.95 -11.27
C ASP A 19 -5.51 -6.02 -10.88
N THR A 20 -5.21 -4.87 -10.26
CA THR A 20 -6.21 -3.91 -9.78
C THR A 20 -6.26 -2.61 -10.56
N LEU A 21 -5.33 -2.39 -11.51
CA LEU A 21 -5.21 -1.14 -12.25
C LEU A 21 -6.55 -0.69 -12.88
N ASP A 22 -7.19 -1.56 -13.65
CA ASP A 22 -8.41 -1.20 -14.39
C ASP A 22 -9.54 -0.80 -13.41
N GLY A 23 -9.77 -1.58 -12.36
CA GLY A 23 -10.77 -1.27 -11.34
C GLY A 23 -10.45 0.01 -10.56
N SER A 24 -9.18 0.26 -10.27
CA SER A 24 -8.72 1.48 -9.61
C SER A 24 -9.00 2.72 -10.47
N ILE A 25 -8.69 2.64 -11.77
CA ILE A 25 -8.97 3.71 -12.74
C ILE A 25 -10.47 3.93 -12.93
N GLU A 26 -11.26 2.86 -12.99
CA GLU A 26 -12.72 2.96 -13.12
C GLU A 26 -13.35 3.67 -11.94
N CYS A 27 -12.88 3.40 -10.73
CA CYS A 27 -13.38 4.03 -9.50
C CYS A 27 -13.10 5.53 -9.40
N LEU A 28 -12.10 6.05 -10.11
CA LEU A 28 -11.71 7.46 -10.03
C LEU A 28 -12.72 8.40 -10.69
N ALA A 29 -12.94 9.52 -10.05
CA ALA A 29 -13.64 10.67 -10.63
C ALA A 29 -12.80 11.35 -11.73
N ILE A 30 -13.42 12.24 -12.51
CA ILE A 30 -12.70 13.15 -13.42
C ILE A 30 -11.68 13.96 -12.61
N ARG A 31 -10.45 14.06 -13.09
CA ARG A 31 -9.30 14.68 -12.43
C ARG A 31 -8.92 14.02 -11.10
N GLY A 32 -9.29 12.75 -10.92
CA GLY A 32 -8.91 11.96 -9.75
C GLY A 32 -7.45 11.55 -9.78
N MET A 33 -6.93 11.16 -8.62
CA MET A 33 -5.54 10.74 -8.43
C MET A 33 -5.45 9.27 -8.08
N MET A 34 -4.65 8.53 -8.84
CA MET A 34 -4.22 7.18 -8.47
C MET A 34 -2.86 7.23 -7.80
N VAL A 35 -2.79 6.79 -6.55
CA VAL A 35 -1.57 6.63 -5.78
C VAL A 35 -1.19 5.16 -5.77
N SER A 36 -0.29 4.76 -6.68
CA SER A 36 0.20 3.39 -6.78
C SER A 36 1.42 3.20 -5.89
N PHE A 37 1.24 2.68 -4.67
CA PHE A 37 2.32 2.56 -3.69
C PHE A 37 2.85 1.12 -3.50
N GLY A 38 2.24 0.11 -4.16
CA GLY A 38 2.65 -1.29 -4.07
C GLY A 38 2.57 -2.04 -5.41
N ASN A 39 3.15 -3.24 -5.45
CA ASN A 39 3.23 -4.11 -6.62
C ASN A 39 2.97 -5.58 -6.23
N ALA A 40 2.03 -5.86 -5.34
CA ALA A 40 1.79 -7.21 -4.83
C ALA A 40 1.43 -8.23 -5.92
N SER A 41 0.75 -7.78 -6.99
CA SER A 41 0.44 -8.60 -8.17
C SER A 41 1.37 -8.34 -9.37
N GLY A 42 2.36 -7.51 -9.22
CA GLY A 42 3.29 -7.09 -10.25
C GLY A 42 3.28 -5.58 -10.49
N PRO A 43 4.33 -5.04 -11.10
CA PRO A 43 4.44 -3.61 -11.37
C PRO A 43 3.43 -3.16 -12.42
N LEU A 44 3.08 -1.88 -12.37
CA LEU A 44 2.37 -1.22 -13.46
C LEU A 44 3.39 -0.97 -14.59
N SER A 45 3.29 -1.75 -15.66
CA SER A 45 4.05 -1.57 -16.89
C SER A 45 3.12 -1.14 -18.01
N ASP A 46 3.70 -0.50 -19.02
CA ASP A 46 3.03 -0.22 -20.31
C ASP A 46 1.70 0.55 -20.20
N ILE A 47 1.64 1.53 -19.30
CA ILE A 47 0.46 2.36 -19.14
C ILE A 47 0.25 3.21 -20.41
N ASN A 48 -0.79 2.89 -21.15
CA ASN A 48 -1.19 3.67 -22.31
C ASN A 48 -1.86 4.98 -21.86
N VAL A 49 -1.11 6.05 -21.83
CA VAL A 49 -1.57 7.37 -21.34
C VAL A 49 -2.83 7.86 -22.03
N PRO A 50 -2.95 7.85 -23.40
CA PRO A 50 -4.19 8.20 -24.07
C PRO A 50 -5.40 7.36 -23.67
N LYS A 51 -5.20 6.08 -23.39
CA LYS A 51 -6.29 5.17 -23.05
C LYS A 51 -6.67 5.23 -21.57
N VAL A 52 -5.69 5.35 -20.68
CA VAL A 52 -5.88 5.18 -19.23
C VAL A 52 -6.04 6.52 -18.52
N ILE A 53 -5.23 7.50 -18.87
CA ILE A 53 -5.15 8.78 -18.14
C ILE A 53 -6.04 9.84 -18.77
N GLN A 54 -5.96 10.01 -20.08
CA GLN A 54 -6.62 11.09 -20.81
C GLN A 54 -8.15 11.11 -20.67
N PRO A 55 -8.90 9.99 -20.69
CA PRO A 55 -10.36 10.04 -20.68
C PRO A 55 -10.98 10.75 -19.47
N LYS A 56 -10.29 10.71 -18.32
CA LYS A 56 -10.73 11.38 -17.10
C LYS A 56 -9.78 12.50 -16.66
N GLY A 57 -8.68 12.76 -17.41
CA GLY A 57 -7.63 13.71 -17.00
C GLY A 57 -7.00 13.37 -15.66
N LEU A 58 -6.64 12.11 -15.47
CA LEU A 58 -6.19 11.59 -14.18
C LEU A 58 -4.76 12.02 -13.84
N TYR A 59 -4.47 12.02 -12.55
CA TYR A 59 -3.11 12.06 -12.02
C TYR A 59 -2.70 10.64 -11.62
N LEU A 60 -1.49 10.24 -12.00
CA LEU A 60 -0.88 8.99 -11.57
C LEU A 60 0.44 9.29 -10.86
N VAL A 61 0.56 8.86 -9.62
CA VAL A 61 1.77 9.02 -8.84
C VAL A 61 2.22 7.68 -8.25
N ARG A 62 3.54 7.45 -8.28
CA ARG A 62 4.18 6.28 -7.69
C ARG A 62 5.16 6.75 -6.61
N PRO A 63 4.67 7.05 -5.38
CA PRO A 63 5.52 7.49 -4.30
C PRO A 63 6.35 6.32 -3.78
N SER A 64 7.55 6.59 -3.32
CA SER A 64 8.32 5.67 -2.50
C SER A 64 8.80 6.37 -1.23
N MET A 65 9.00 5.61 -0.18
CA MET A 65 9.47 6.13 1.11
C MET A 65 10.83 6.86 0.96
N GLN A 66 11.67 6.42 0.02
CA GLN A 66 12.98 7.03 -0.25
C GLN A 66 12.90 8.49 -0.69
N GLN A 67 11.86 8.90 -1.43
CA GLN A 67 11.69 10.29 -1.83
C GLN A 67 11.13 11.17 -0.71
N TYR A 68 10.37 10.58 0.21
CA TYR A 68 9.75 11.28 1.33
C TYR A 68 10.61 11.32 2.59
N LEU A 69 11.61 10.44 2.68
CA LEU A 69 12.58 10.35 3.79
C LEU A 69 13.99 10.37 3.21
N SER A 70 14.30 11.42 2.44
CA SER A 70 15.54 11.54 1.68
C SER A 70 16.71 12.00 2.53
N THR A 71 16.45 12.64 3.66
CA THR A 71 17.45 13.10 4.62
C THR A 71 17.36 12.35 5.94
N ARG A 72 18.43 12.41 6.73
CA ARG A 72 18.44 11.81 8.07
C ARG A 72 17.43 12.49 8.99
N GLU A 73 17.26 13.77 8.88
CA GLU A 73 16.35 14.60 9.67
C GLU A 73 14.89 14.19 9.39
N GLU A 74 14.51 14.03 8.12
CA GLU A 74 13.16 13.56 7.73
C GLU A 74 12.88 12.16 8.27
N LEU A 75 13.87 11.26 8.21
CA LEU A 75 13.73 9.90 8.75
C LEU A 75 13.54 9.93 10.27
N ASP A 76 14.33 10.73 10.98
CA ASP A 76 14.27 10.83 12.45
C ASP A 76 12.93 11.43 12.89
N GLU A 77 12.43 12.46 12.22
CA GLU A 77 11.13 13.07 12.52
C GLU A 77 9.96 12.09 12.26
N ALA A 78 9.97 11.40 11.12
CA ALA A 78 8.95 10.41 10.79
C ALA A 78 8.98 9.24 11.77
N SER A 79 10.16 8.74 12.13
CA SER A 79 10.35 7.67 13.12
C SER A 79 9.83 8.08 14.49
N LYS A 80 10.20 9.26 14.96
CA LYS A 80 9.69 9.83 16.21
C LYS A 80 8.16 9.89 16.22
N THR A 81 7.58 10.42 15.14
CA THR A 81 6.12 10.55 15.01
C THR A 81 5.41 9.21 15.11
N ILE A 82 5.90 8.18 14.42
CA ILE A 82 5.23 6.87 14.45
C ILE A 82 5.40 6.18 15.81
N PHE A 83 6.59 6.24 16.42
CA PHE A 83 6.83 5.65 17.73
C PHE A 83 6.01 6.35 18.83
N GLU A 84 5.88 7.66 18.82
CA GLU A 84 5.01 8.39 19.74
C GLU A 84 3.55 7.98 19.61
N LYS A 85 3.06 7.75 18.39
CA LYS A 85 1.69 7.27 18.15
C LYS A 85 1.49 5.84 18.67
N ILE A 86 2.48 4.97 18.52
CA ILE A 86 2.43 3.60 19.03
C ILE A 86 2.46 3.60 20.56
N THR A 87 3.43 4.28 21.17
CA THR A 87 3.61 4.31 22.63
C THR A 87 2.46 5.00 23.36
N SER A 88 1.84 6.01 22.75
CA SER A 88 0.63 6.65 23.29
C SER A 88 -0.65 5.84 23.09
N GLY A 89 -0.59 4.69 22.44
CA GLY A 89 -1.73 3.82 22.16
C GLY A 89 -2.69 4.35 21.05
N LYS A 90 -2.35 5.46 20.39
CA LYS A 90 -3.14 5.96 19.24
C LYS A 90 -3.10 5.04 18.04
N VAL A 91 -1.98 4.33 17.83
CA VAL A 91 -1.82 3.28 16.83
C VAL A 91 -1.61 1.97 17.56
N LYS A 92 -2.48 1.00 17.30
CA LYS A 92 -2.40 -0.35 17.88
C LYS A 92 -2.04 -1.33 16.79
N ILE A 93 -0.87 -1.96 16.90
CA ILE A 93 -0.42 -3.01 16.00
C ILE A 93 -0.76 -4.34 16.65
N LYS A 94 -1.75 -5.05 16.07
CA LYS A 94 -2.13 -6.38 16.55
C LYS A 94 -1.29 -7.42 15.82
N ILE A 95 -0.35 -8.05 16.52
CA ILE A 95 0.40 -9.19 15.98
C ILE A 95 -0.58 -10.36 15.82
N PHE A 96 -0.69 -10.88 14.59
CA PHE A 96 -1.56 -12.02 14.27
C PHE A 96 -0.91 -13.34 14.68
N LYS A 97 0.39 -13.49 14.42
CA LYS A 97 1.12 -14.71 14.72
C LYS A 97 2.60 -14.45 14.99
N GLU A 98 3.14 -15.18 15.93
CA GLU A 98 4.57 -15.23 16.24
C GLU A 98 5.14 -16.56 15.78
N TYR A 99 6.34 -16.53 15.22
CA TYR A 99 7.13 -17.70 14.84
C TYR A 99 8.49 -17.64 15.52
N LYS A 100 9.03 -18.79 15.89
CA LYS A 100 10.43 -18.87 16.30
C LYS A 100 11.34 -18.75 15.07
N LEU A 101 12.62 -18.42 15.29
CA LEU A 101 13.57 -18.30 14.19
C LEU A 101 13.68 -19.61 13.37
N GLU A 102 13.64 -20.76 14.05
CA GLU A 102 13.70 -22.09 13.39
C GLU A 102 12.47 -22.36 12.52
N GLU A 103 11.38 -21.66 12.72
CA GLU A 103 10.14 -21.78 11.96
C GLU A 103 10.07 -20.86 10.74
N VAL A 104 11.17 -20.20 10.35
CA VAL A 104 11.20 -19.23 9.24
C VAL A 104 10.63 -19.81 7.94
N VAL A 105 10.97 -21.06 7.59
CA VAL A 105 10.44 -21.72 6.40
C VAL A 105 8.91 -21.84 6.45
N LYS A 106 8.39 -22.23 7.61
CA LYS A 106 6.94 -22.32 7.83
C LYS A 106 6.27 -20.97 7.79
N ALA A 107 6.90 -19.92 8.33
CA ALA A 107 6.40 -18.56 8.27
C ALA A 107 6.21 -18.10 6.81
N HIS A 108 7.20 -18.34 5.94
CA HIS A 108 7.10 -18.06 4.52
C HIS A 108 6.00 -18.87 3.83
N GLN A 109 5.92 -20.17 4.07
CA GLN A 109 4.89 -21.04 3.49
C GLN A 109 3.48 -20.60 3.93
N ASP A 110 3.30 -20.22 5.19
CA ASP A 110 2.01 -19.74 5.69
C ASP A 110 1.64 -18.37 5.08
N LEU A 111 2.63 -17.49 4.84
CA LEU A 111 2.43 -16.20 4.17
C LEU A 111 2.03 -16.39 2.71
N GLU A 112 2.78 -17.17 1.94
CA GLU A 112 2.51 -17.49 0.54
C GLU A 112 1.19 -18.23 0.37
N GLY A 113 0.87 -19.13 1.32
CA GLY A 113 -0.38 -19.87 1.39
C GLY A 113 -1.59 -19.03 1.87
N ARG A 114 -1.42 -17.71 2.09
CA ARG A 114 -2.46 -16.77 2.55
C ARG A 114 -3.13 -17.19 3.87
N LYS A 115 -2.40 -17.89 4.74
CA LYS A 115 -2.89 -18.32 6.06
C LYS A 115 -2.68 -17.24 7.13
N ILE A 116 -1.87 -16.22 6.82
CA ILE A 116 -1.56 -15.09 7.71
C ILE A 116 -2.51 -13.94 7.35
N LEU A 117 -3.41 -13.60 8.28
CA LEU A 117 -4.44 -12.57 8.10
C LEU A 117 -4.09 -11.22 8.72
N GLY A 118 -2.84 -11.03 9.13
CA GLY A 118 -2.35 -9.80 9.74
C GLY A 118 -0.84 -9.84 9.92
N PRO A 119 -0.23 -8.87 10.59
CA PRO A 119 1.20 -8.85 10.85
C PRO A 119 1.68 -10.12 11.55
N ALA A 120 2.70 -10.74 11.01
CA ALA A 120 3.41 -11.85 11.65
C ALA A 120 4.85 -11.44 11.92
N VAL A 121 5.40 -11.90 13.02
CA VAL A 121 6.78 -11.60 13.44
C VAL A 121 7.55 -12.89 13.67
N ILE A 122 8.85 -12.85 13.38
CA ILE A 122 9.79 -13.90 13.76
C ILE A 122 10.54 -13.39 14.98
N VAL A 123 10.46 -14.12 16.07
CA VAL A 123 11.11 -13.76 17.33
C VAL A 123 12.41 -14.55 17.43
N PRO A 124 13.58 -13.90 17.41
CA PRO A 124 14.84 -14.56 17.69
C PRO A 124 14.88 -14.97 19.18
N ASN A 125 15.52 -16.10 19.47
CA ASN A 125 15.72 -16.61 20.81
C ASN A 125 16.73 -15.75 21.58
#